data_02f6ada0b3e768484675e6f12858f168
#
_entry.id   02f6ada0b3e768484675e6f12858f168
#
_cell.length_a   1.000
_cell.length_b   1.000
_cell.length_c   1.000
_cell.angle_alpha   90.00
_cell.angle_beta   90.00
_cell.angle_gamma   90.00
#
_symmetry.space_group_name_H-M   'P 1'
#
loop_
_entity.id
_entity.type
_entity.pdbx_description
1 polymer ?
#
loop_
_entity_poly.entity_id
_entity_poly.type
_entity_poly.pdbx_seq_one_letter_code
_entity_poly.pdbx_strand_id
1 'polypeptide(L)'
;VNLLSLSGIVVALGNIVGAAILVLDQVYRFYQATDENGKALYSVNNSIFKGTDDVIGSVLGSGLTTIVVFLPIAMMTGLVGQILKDVSITFMLSLSASLLVAIIYIPFFMKKLLKEDDSKRKPKRENIIIKALNKIEKQYARSLYFTERHTPFMLLAAFLVLVLSIY
;
A
#
# COMPACT_ATOMS: atom_id res chain seq x y z
N VAL A 1 6.45 14.31 25.43
CA VAL A 1 6.24 14.27 23.98
C VAL A 1 6.54 15.65 23.44
N ASN A 2 7.60 15.79 22.67
CA ASN A 2 8.00 17.06 22.06
C ASN A 2 7.20 17.27 20.76
N LEU A 3 6.96 18.53 20.36
CA LEU A 3 6.27 18.87 19.11
C LEU A 3 6.94 18.20 17.88
N LEU A 4 8.25 18.06 17.94
CA LEU A 4 9.06 17.38 16.91
C LEU A 4 8.77 15.86 16.82
N SER A 5 8.65 15.19 17.97
CA SER A 5 8.28 13.78 18.02
C SER A 5 6.85 13.54 17.51
N LEU A 6 5.94 14.49 17.80
CA LEU A 6 4.58 14.45 17.29
C LEU A 6 4.55 14.54 15.76
N SER A 7 5.37 15.42 15.16
CA SER A 7 5.49 15.54 13.71
C SER A 7 5.99 14.24 13.06
N GLY A 8 6.96 13.56 13.68
CA GLY A 8 7.44 12.24 13.24
C GLY A 8 6.33 11.17 13.22
N ILE A 9 5.48 11.16 14.24
CA ILE A 9 4.32 10.24 14.30
C ILE A 9 3.32 10.56 13.18
N VAL A 10 3.00 11.84 12.96
CA VAL A 10 2.05 12.24 11.90
C VAL A 10 2.53 11.81 10.51
N VAL A 11 3.82 11.98 10.22
CA VAL A 11 4.42 11.51 8.96
C VAL A 11 4.36 9.97 8.85
N ALA A 12 4.62 9.27 9.95
CA ALA A 12 4.54 7.80 9.99
C ALA A 12 3.12 7.29 9.76
N LEU A 13 2.07 8.00 10.21
CA LEU A 13 0.67 7.60 10.05
C LEU A 13 0.29 7.36 8.57
N GLY A 14 0.79 8.17 7.66
CA GLY A 14 0.55 7.98 6.22
C GLY A 14 1.04 6.62 5.71
N ASN A 15 2.26 6.22 6.10
CA ASN A 15 2.83 4.91 5.75
C ASN A 15 2.12 3.75 6.46
N ILE A 16 1.71 3.95 7.72
CA ILE A 16 0.96 2.97 8.50
C ILE A 16 -0.34 2.60 7.80
N VAL A 17 -1.13 3.62 7.46
CA VAL A 17 -2.42 3.43 6.80
C VAL A 17 -2.24 2.79 5.42
N GLY A 18 -1.23 3.22 4.65
CA GLY A 18 -0.94 2.66 3.34
C GLY A 18 -0.60 1.17 3.38
N ALA A 19 0.31 0.76 4.28
CA ALA A 19 0.66 -0.64 4.46
C ALA A 19 -0.53 -1.50 4.93
N ALA A 20 -1.33 -0.97 5.85
CA ALA A 20 -2.52 -1.64 6.37
C ALA A 20 -3.57 -1.86 5.27
N ILE A 21 -3.85 -0.83 4.47
CA ILE A 21 -4.81 -0.91 3.36
C ILE A 21 -4.33 -1.93 2.32
N LEU A 22 -3.04 -1.93 1.97
CA LEU A 22 -2.47 -2.84 0.98
C LEU A 22 -2.65 -4.30 1.37
N VAL A 23 -2.32 -4.66 2.62
CA VAL A 23 -2.51 -6.03 3.13
C VAL A 23 -3.99 -6.41 3.16
N LEU A 24 -4.84 -5.50 3.63
CA LEU A 24 -6.29 -5.73 3.73
C LEU A 24 -6.93 -5.93 2.36
N ASP A 25 -6.58 -5.08 1.39
CA ASP A 25 -7.10 -5.15 0.02
C ASP A 25 -6.71 -6.46 -0.65
N GLN A 26 -5.44 -6.86 -0.54
CA GLN A 26 -4.97 -8.09 -1.16
C GLN A 26 -5.59 -9.34 -0.53
N VAL A 27 -5.71 -9.39 0.80
CA VAL A 27 -6.42 -10.49 1.47
C VAL A 27 -7.88 -10.55 1.01
N TYR A 28 -8.55 -9.41 0.92
CA TYR A 28 -9.94 -9.32 0.48
C TYR A 28 -10.11 -9.74 -0.98
N ARG A 29 -9.16 -9.42 -1.84
CA ARG A 29 -9.12 -9.83 -3.24
C ARG A 29 -9.05 -11.35 -3.38
N PHE A 30 -8.18 -12.03 -2.63
CA PHE A 30 -8.14 -13.49 -2.59
C PHE A 30 -9.39 -14.11 -1.98
N TYR A 31 -9.98 -13.46 -0.97
CA TYR A 31 -11.22 -13.91 -0.36
C TYR A 31 -12.42 -13.86 -1.32
N GLN A 32 -12.47 -12.85 -2.19
CA GLN A 32 -13.53 -12.72 -3.20
C GLN A 32 -13.31 -13.53 -4.47
N ALA A 33 -12.13 -14.13 -4.65
CA ALA A 33 -11.83 -14.93 -5.83
C ALA A 33 -12.77 -16.14 -5.92
N THR A 34 -13.51 -16.22 -7.01
CA THR A 34 -14.47 -17.30 -7.31
C THR A 34 -14.09 -18.02 -8.57
N ASP A 35 -14.39 -19.33 -8.63
CA ASP A 35 -14.27 -20.16 -9.82
C ASP A 35 -15.40 -19.84 -10.82
N GLU A 36 -15.31 -20.36 -12.04
CA GLU A 36 -16.33 -20.24 -13.12
C GLU A 36 -17.74 -20.65 -12.66
N ASN A 37 -17.83 -21.56 -11.68
CA ASN A 37 -19.08 -22.02 -11.07
C ASN A 37 -19.59 -21.13 -9.93
N GLY A 38 -18.96 -19.99 -9.64
CA GLY A 38 -19.33 -19.06 -8.57
C GLY A 38 -19.00 -19.56 -7.16
N LYS A 39 -18.21 -20.65 -7.03
CA LYS A 39 -17.71 -21.13 -5.73
C LYS A 39 -16.43 -20.40 -5.34
N ALA A 40 -16.24 -20.19 -4.03
CA ALA A 40 -15.01 -19.59 -3.52
C ALA A 40 -13.78 -20.42 -3.91
N LEU A 41 -12.81 -19.76 -4.55
CA LEU A 41 -11.58 -20.42 -5.01
C LEU A 41 -10.66 -20.80 -3.84
N TYR A 42 -10.71 -20.03 -2.76
CA TYR A 42 -9.87 -20.21 -1.56
C TYR A 42 -10.71 -20.23 -0.29
N SER A 43 -10.34 -21.08 0.67
CA SER A 43 -10.87 -20.99 2.03
C SER A 43 -10.43 -19.68 2.70
N VAL A 44 -11.10 -19.25 3.77
CA VAL A 44 -10.76 -18.02 4.50
C VAL A 44 -9.29 -18.01 4.91
N ASN A 45 -8.79 -19.10 5.50
CA ASN A 45 -7.40 -19.19 5.92
C ASN A 45 -6.41 -19.09 4.74
N ASN A 46 -6.70 -19.75 3.63
CA ASN A 46 -5.86 -19.69 2.42
C ASN A 46 -5.88 -18.30 1.77
N SER A 47 -7.02 -17.61 1.79
CA SER A 47 -7.14 -16.25 1.28
C SER A 47 -6.28 -15.28 2.08
N ILE A 48 -6.29 -15.42 3.43
CA ILE A 48 -5.48 -14.59 4.33
C ILE A 48 -4.00 -14.88 4.10
N PHE A 49 -3.61 -16.15 4.08
CA PHE A 49 -2.21 -16.53 3.90
C PHE A 49 -1.67 -16.04 2.55
N LYS A 50 -2.33 -16.38 1.45
CA LYS A 50 -1.90 -15.97 0.10
C LYS A 50 -1.93 -14.46 -0.09
N GLY A 51 -2.98 -13.78 0.38
CA GLY A 51 -3.08 -12.34 0.26
C GLY A 51 -2.00 -11.60 1.06
N THR A 52 -1.62 -12.10 2.23
CA THR A 52 -0.53 -11.52 3.01
C THR A 52 0.82 -11.83 2.38
N ASP A 53 1.05 -13.06 1.95
CA ASP A 53 2.31 -13.51 1.33
C ASP A 53 2.64 -12.72 0.06
N ASP A 54 1.62 -12.44 -0.75
CA ASP A 54 1.75 -11.70 -2.01
C ASP A 54 2.27 -10.26 -1.82
N VAL A 55 1.96 -9.60 -0.71
CA VAL A 55 2.34 -8.21 -0.46
C VAL A 55 3.40 -8.01 0.61
N ILE A 56 3.74 -9.04 1.40
CA ILE A 56 4.67 -8.93 2.52
C ILE A 56 6.05 -8.41 2.07
N GLY A 57 6.54 -8.90 0.94
CA GLY A 57 7.81 -8.47 0.37
C GLY A 57 7.82 -6.98 0.00
N SER A 58 6.75 -6.50 -0.62
CA SER A 58 6.61 -5.09 -1.00
C SER A 58 6.47 -4.18 0.22
N VAL A 59 5.67 -4.58 1.21
CA VAL A 59 5.45 -3.82 2.46
C VAL A 59 6.74 -3.73 3.27
N LEU A 60 7.44 -4.85 3.46
CA LEU A 60 8.74 -4.87 4.15
C LEU A 60 9.78 -4.08 3.38
N GLY A 61 9.90 -4.28 2.07
CA GLY A 61 10.89 -3.59 1.23
C GLY A 61 10.72 -2.07 1.29
N SER A 62 9.50 -1.57 1.11
CA SER A 62 9.20 -0.13 1.19
C SER A 62 9.47 0.45 2.57
N GLY A 63 9.06 -0.26 3.63
CA GLY A 63 9.28 0.16 5.01
C GLY A 63 10.77 0.19 5.39
N LEU A 64 11.52 -0.87 5.05
CA LEU A 64 12.96 -0.95 5.30
C LEU A 64 13.72 0.13 4.53
N THR A 65 13.38 0.37 3.26
CA THR A 65 13.99 1.43 2.47
C THR A 65 13.78 2.80 3.13
N THR A 66 12.59 3.06 3.63
CA THR A 66 12.28 4.30 4.33
C THR A 66 13.10 4.43 5.63
N ILE A 67 13.21 3.36 6.42
CA ILE A 67 14.04 3.35 7.65
C ILE A 67 15.49 3.64 7.32
N VAL A 68 16.06 3.00 6.29
CA VAL A 68 17.45 3.19 5.87
C VAL A 68 17.73 4.64 5.45
N VAL A 69 16.79 5.30 4.78
CA VAL A 69 16.94 6.72 4.40
C VAL A 69 16.97 7.65 5.62
N PHE A 70 16.22 7.34 6.68
CA PHE A 70 16.19 8.15 7.90
C PHE A 70 17.37 7.89 8.84
N LEU A 71 18.08 6.78 8.68
CA LEU A 71 19.22 6.42 9.53
C LEU A 71 20.38 7.42 9.46
N PRO A 72 20.87 7.88 8.29
CA PRO A 72 21.87 8.93 8.20
C PRO A 72 21.41 10.26 8.85
N ILE A 73 20.14 10.60 8.70
CA ILE A 73 19.58 11.82 9.30
C ILE A 73 19.63 11.75 10.84
N ALA A 74 19.31 10.58 11.40
CA ALA A 74 19.41 10.34 12.85
C ALA A 74 20.85 10.40 13.40
N MET A 75 21.86 10.26 12.53
CA MET A 75 23.29 10.32 12.88
C MET A 75 23.89 11.71 12.68
N MET A 76 23.15 12.68 12.16
CA MET A 76 23.65 14.04 11.97
C MET A 76 24.00 14.71 13.29
N THR A 77 25.08 15.50 13.27
CA THR A 77 25.57 16.27 14.41
C THR A 77 25.28 17.77 14.23
N GLY A 78 25.42 18.55 15.31
CA GLY A 78 25.13 19.98 15.31
C GLY A 78 23.68 20.33 15.65
N LEU A 79 23.34 21.62 15.63
CA LEU A 79 22.04 22.14 16.05
C LEU A 79 20.87 21.53 15.23
N VAL A 80 21.04 21.49 13.91
CA VAL A 80 20.06 20.89 13.00
C VAL A 80 19.95 19.39 13.22
N GLY A 81 21.10 18.72 13.47
CA GLY A 81 21.12 17.29 13.77
C GLY A 81 20.34 16.93 15.04
N GLN A 82 20.43 17.74 16.11
CA GLN A 82 19.66 17.52 17.32
C GLN A 82 18.15 17.53 17.09
N ILE A 83 17.67 18.48 16.29
CA ILE A 83 16.25 18.61 15.95
C ILE A 83 15.78 17.45 15.10
N LEU A 84 16.52 17.13 14.03
CA LEU A 84 16.15 16.09 13.08
C LEU A 84 16.29 14.68 13.66
N LYS A 85 17.20 14.48 14.62
CA LYS A 85 17.42 13.19 15.28
C LYS A 85 16.16 12.70 16.00
N ASP A 86 15.52 13.54 16.79
CA ASP A 86 14.31 13.18 17.54
C ASP A 86 13.17 12.80 16.60
N VAL A 87 12.98 13.57 15.52
CA VAL A 87 11.98 13.27 14.48
C VAL A 87 12.28 11.94 13.80
N SER A 88 13.54 11.73 13.37
CA SER A 88 13.96 10.54 12.64
C SER A 88 13.83 9.26 13.48
N ILE A 89 14.26 9.30 14.74
CA ILE A 89 14.16 8.15 15.64
C ILE A 89 12.69 7.82 15.90
N THR A 90 11.87 8.81 16.21
CA THR A 90 10.44 8.62 16.46
C THR A 90 9.74 8.06 15.21
N PHE A 91 10.09 8.57 14.05
CA PHE A 91 9.54 8.09 12.77
C PHE A 91 9.94 6.64 12.49
N MET A 92 11.23 6.29 12.62
CA MET A 92 11.71 4.92 12.41
C MET A 92 11.07 3.92 13.38
N LEU A 93 10.93 4.27 14.66
CA LEU A 93 10.27 3.42 15.66
C LEU A 93 8.79 3.24 15.35
N SER A 94 8.09 4.31 15.02
CA SER A 94 6.67 4.27 14.64
C SER A 94 6.44 3.43 13.39
N LEU A 95 7.29 3.59 12.38
CA LEU A 95 7.23 2.82 11.15
C LEU A 95 7.51 1.34 11.39
N SER A 96 8.52 0.99 12.19
CA SER A 96 8.85 -0.39 12.54
C SER A 96 7.69 -1.08 13.28
N ALA A 97 7.10 -0.41 14.26
CA ALA A 97 5.92 -0.90 14.97
C ALA A 97 4.74 -1.12 14.01
N SER A 98 4.54 -0.20 13.08
CA SER A 98 3.50 -0.29 12.08
C SER A 98 3.65 -1.48 11.14
N LEU A 99 4.87 -1.75 10.67
CA LEU A 99 5.13 -2.91 9.83
C LEU A 99 4.76 -4.22 10.54
N LEU A 100 5.10 -4.32 11.83
CA LEU A 100 4.71 -5.48 12.64
C LEU A 100 3.20 -5.61 12.75
N VAL A 101 2.49 -4.50 13.00
CA VAL A 101 1.02 -4.49 13.05
C VAL A 101 0.42 -4.89 11.70
N ALA A 102 0.92 -4.35 10.60
CA ALA A 102 0.40 -4.64 9.26
C ALA A 102 0.55 -6.13 8.91
N ILE A 103 1.68 -6.76 9.27
CA ILE A 103 1.98 -8.14 8.88
C ILE A 103 1.35 -9.16 9.83
N ILE A 104 1.27 -8.86 11.12
CA ILE A 104 0.82 -9.81 12.14
C ILE A 104 -0.64 -9.55 12.54
N TYR A 105 -0.95 -8.31 12.90
CA TYR A 105 -2.25 -7.97 13.50
C TYR A 105 -3.38 -7.96 12.46
N ILE A 106 -3.12 -7.43 11.26
CA ILE A 106 -4.16 -7.32 10.22
C ILE A 106 -4.62 -8.71 9.76
N PRO A 107 -3.75 -9.67 9.37
CA PRO A 107 -4.17 -11.02 9.02
C PRO A 107 -4.93 -11.74 10.16
N PHE A 108 -4.47 -11.56 11.39
CA PHE A 108 -5.15 -12.12 12.56
C PHE A 108 -6.56 -11.55 12.73
N PHE A 109 -6.71 -10.23 12.58
CA PHE A 109 -8.01 -9.56 12.69
C PHE A 109 -8.95 -9.95 11.53
N MET A 110 -8.42 -10.08 10.33
CA MET A 110 -9.17 -10.55 9.16
C MET A 110 -9.73 -11.96 9.36
N LYS A 111 -8.98 -12.85 10.00
CA LYS A 111 -9.48 -14.19 10.35
C LYS A 111 -10.71 -14.15 11.24
N LYS A 112 -10.82 -13.17 12.13
CA LYS A 112 -11.96 -12.99 13.01
C LYS A 112 -13.17 -12.34 12.32
N LEU A 113 -12.91 -11.49 11.33
CA LEU A 113 -13.94 -10.75 10.58
C LEU A 113 -14.51 -11.54 9.41
N LEU A 114 -13.68 -12.29 8.69
CA LEU A 114 -14.09 -13.07 7.53
C LEU A 114 -14.77 -14.36 8.00
N LYS A 115 -15.99 -14.57 7.52
CA LYS A 115 -16.76 -15.77 7.77
C LYS A 115 -16.68 -16.72 6.58
N GLU A 116 -16.72 -18.01 6.83
CA GLU A 116 -16.68 -19.08 5.83
C GLU A 116 -18.01 -19.28 5.09
N ASP A 117 -18.91 -18.30 5.16
CA ASP A 117 -20.23 -18.35 4.55
C ASP A 117 -20.15 -17.95 3.06
N ASP A 118 -20.15 -18.95 2.18
CA ASP A 118 -20.10 -18.78 0.72
C ASP A 118 -21.21 -17.88 0.16
N SER A 119 -22.35 -17.79 0.84
CA SER A 119 -23.47 -16.93 0.42
C SER A 119 -23.17 -15.42 0.52
N LYS A 120 -22.19 -15.04 1.37
CA LYS A 120 -21.78 -13.65 1.60
C LYS A 120 -20.58 -13.19 0.77
N ARG A 121 -19.94 -14.13 0.06
CA ARG A 121 -18.78 -13.84 -0.81
C ARG A 121 -19.17 -13.26 -2.17
N LYS A 122 -20.47 -13.18 -2.49
CA LYS A 122 -20.94 -12.58 -3.73
C LYS A 122 -20.48 -11.13 -3.83
N PRO A 123 -19.97 -10.69 -4.99
CA PRO A 123 -19.61 -9.30 -5.21
C PRO A 123 -20.83 -8.44 -4.85
N LYS A 124 -20.63 -7.52 -3.94
CA LYS A 124 -21.66 -6.62 -3.45
C LYS A 124 -22.33 -5.95 -4.65
N ARG A 125 -23.67 -6.07 -4.72
CA ARG A 125 -24.54 -5.44 -5.72
C ARG A 125 -23.91 -4.18 -6.30
N GLU A 126 -23.85 -4.08 -7.64
CA GLU A 126 -23.34 -2.93 -8.38
C GLU A 126 -23.94 -1.62 -7.88
N ASN A 127 -23.32 -1.02 -6.90
CA ASN A 127 -23.65 0.34 -6.48
C ASN A 127 -23.21 1.31 -7.59
N ILE A 128 -23.89 2.44 -7.70
CA ILE A 128 -23.57 3.52 -8.65
C ILE A 128 -22.07 3.89 -8.61
N ILE A 129 -21.45 3.81 -7.41
CA ILE A 129 -20.02 4.04 -7.18
C ILE A 129 -19.16 2.99 -7.90
N ILE A 130 -19.54 1.71 -7.85
CA ILE A 130 -18.82 0.62 -8.53
C ILE A 130 -18.94 0.77 -10.05
N LYS A 131 -20.10 1.19 -10.57
CA LYS A 131 -20.25 1.52 -12.00
C LYS A 131 -19.36 2.69 -12.43
N ALA A 132 -19.23 3.71 -11.61
CA ALA A 132 -18.34 4.83 -11.87
C ALA A 132 -16.86 4.39 -11.84
N LEU A 133 -16.46 3.59 -10.85
CA LEU A 133 -15.11 3.02 -10.76
C LEU A 133 -14.78 2.12 -11.95
N ASN A 134 -15.69 1.22 -12.35
CA ASN A 134 -15.52 0.36 -13.52
C ASN A 134 -15.41 1.17 -14.82
N LYS A 135 -16.07 2.34 -14.90
CA LYS A 135 -15.94 3.24 -16.05
C LYS A 135 -14.55 3.89 -16.10
N ILE A 136 -14.06 4.33 -14.94
CA ILE A 136 -12.71 4.90 -14.80
C ILE A 136 -11.66 3.83 -15.11
N GLU A 137 -11.83 2.61 -14.59
CA GLU A 137 -10.94 1.47 -14.83
C GLU A 137 -10.86 1.13 -16.33
N LYS A 138 -11.99 1.07 -17.03
CA LYS A 138 -12.03 0.86 -18.49
C LYS A 138 -11.35 2.00 -19.27
N GLN A 139 -11.49 3.22 -18.81
CA GLN A 139 -10.85 4.37 -19.45
C GLN A 139 -9.32 4.35 -19.20
N TYR A 140 -8.92 4.01 -17.98
CA TYR A 140 -7.51 3.82 -17.61
C TYR A 140 -6.86 2.66 -18.39
N ALA A 141 -7.52 1.52 -18.48
CA ALA A 141 -7.04 0.38 -19.27
C ALA A 141 -6.88 0.74 -20.76
N ARG A 142 -7.80 1.56 -21.31
CA ARG A 142 -7.66 2.05 -22.70
C ARG A 142 -6.48 3.00 -22.86
N SER A 143 -6.22 3.87 -21.89
CA SER A 143 -5.06 4.77 -21.87
C SER A 143 -3.75 3.98 -21.77
N LEU A 144 -3.71 2.95 -20.92
CA LEU A 144 -2.55 2.05 -20.81
C LEU A 144 -2.25 1.34 -22.13
N TYR A 145 -3.27 0.77 -22.78
CA TYR A 145 -3.10 0.11 -24.07
C TYR A 145 -2.61 1.07 -25.16
N PHE A 146 -3.09 2.31 -25.14
CA PHE A 146 -2.60 3.35 -26.06
C PHE A 146 -1.15 3.72 -25.78
N THR A 147 -0.76 3.84 -24.52
CA THR A 147 0.62 4.13 -24.09
C THR A 147 1.57 3.00 -24.46
N GLU A 148 1.18 1.75 -24.23
CA GLU A 148 1.98 0.58 -24.58
C GLU A 148 2.21 0.49 -26.09
N ARG A 149 1.21 0.77 -26.88
CA ARG A 149 1.31 0.77 -28.34
C ARG A 149 2.20 1.91 -28.90
N HIS A 150 2.30 3.03 -28.18
CA HIS A 150 3.06 4.21 -28.59
C HIS A 150 4.20 4.54 -27.62
N THR A 151 4.81 3.53 -27.03
CA THR A 151 5.90 3.65 -26.05
C THR A 151 7.03 4.62 -26.49
N PRO A 152 7.56 4.57 -27.72
CA PRO A 152 8.64 5.48 -28.12
C PRO A 152 8.19 6.95 -28.17
N PHE A 153 6.95 7.21 -28.55
CA PHE A 153 6.39 8.57 -28.57
C PHE A 153 6.17 9.11 -27.16
N MET A 154 5.71 8.25 -26.23
CA MET A 154 5.52 8.62 -24.82
C MET A 154 6.85 8.89 -24.11
N LEU A 155 7.90 8.12 -24.42
CA LEU A 155 9.25 8.36 -23.89
C LEU A 155 9.79 9.69 -24.39
N LEU A 156 9.58 10.01 -25.67
CA LEU A 156 10.02 11.27 -26.27
C LEU A 156 9.27 12.47 -25.66
N ALA A 157 7.96 12.33 -25.44
CA ALA A 157 7.15 13.35 -24.76
C ALA A 157 7.60 13.56 -23.31
N ALA A 158 7.86 12.49 -22.56
CA ALA A 158 8.38 12.57 -21.19
C ALA A 158 9.76 13.25 -21.15
N PHE A 159 10.64 12.90 -22.07
CA PHE A 159 11.95 13.52 -22.19
C PHE A 159 11.84 15.02 -22.52
N LEU A 160 10.93 15.40 -23.41
CA LEU A 160 10.66 16.80 -23.75
C LEU A 160 10.16 17.62 -22.56
N VAL A 161 9.24 17.04 -21.77
CA VAL A 161 8.74 17.67 -20.54
C VAL A 161 9.87 17.84 -19.52
N LEU A 162 10.76 16.86 -19.41
CA LEU A 162 11.92 16.91 -18.50
C LEU A 162 12.89 18.01 -18.92
N VAL A 163 13.19 18.13 -20.21
CA VAL A 163 14.06 19.19 -20.73
C VAL A 163 13.44 20.57 -20.54
N LEU A 164 12.14 20.72 -20.79
CA LEU A 164 11.41 21.98 -20.55
C LEU A 164 11.36 22.37 -19.06
N SER A 165 11.38 21.39 -18.15
CA SER A 165 11.38 21.62 -16.70
C SER A 165 12.74 22.10 -16.16
N ILE A 166 13.83 21.87 -16.91
CA ILE A 166 15.19 22.29 -16.52
C ILE A 166 15.50 23.70 -17.04
N TYR A 167 14.74 24.20 -18.03
CA TYR A 167 14.89 25.53 -18.63
C TYR A 167 13.92 26.52 -18.01
#